data_7e87016c734b6bccdcf08f398aaefad1
#
_entry.id   7e87016c734b6bccdcf08f398aaefad1
#
_cell.length_a   1.000
_cell.length_b   1.000
_cell.length_c   1.000
_cell.angle_alpha   90.00
_cell.angle_beta   90.00
_cell.angle_gamma   90.00
#
_symmetry.space_group_name_H-M   'P 1'
#
loop_
_entity.id
_entity.type
_entity.pdbx_description
1 polymer ?
#
loop_
_entity_poly.entity_id
_entity_poly.type
_entity_poly.pdbx_seq_one_letter_code
_entity_poly.pdbx_strand_id
1 'polypeptide(L)'
;MSETPASIAPTAPTALTTSAASTPTTAPPASAADPCALLADGLDRSRERFDRALDGVTLEQANARPASGLAPRIDSLTWLAWHTAREIDLQISALAGAEPLWTGAGFSARFALPLPDGTEDWRHTPEQAALVRVNDLALLTDYLDAACALAHEYLDGLEAAALDDVVDRSWDPPVTRAARLVSIINDAAQHSGQAVYARRLLGLEG
;
A
#
# COMPACT_ATOMS: atom_id res chain seq x y z
N MET A 1 -78.51 4.95 55.67
CA MET A 1 -77.32 4.44 56.28
C MET A 1 -76.17 5.28 55.82
N SER A 2 -75.73 6.17 56.64
CA SER A 2 -74.75 7.23 56.35
C SER A 2 -73.38 6.77 56.71
N GLU A 3 -72.44 6.95 55.81
CA GLU A 3 -71.04 6.85 56.15
C GLU A 3 -70.38 8.18 55.83
N THR A 4 -69.68 8.75 56.79
CA THR A 4 -69.00 10.01 56.85
C THR A 4 -67.60 9.85 56.19
N PRO A 5 -67.14 10.77 55.35
CA PRO A 5 -65.78 10.67 54.87
C PRO A 5 -64.77 11.25 55.85
N ALA A 6 -63.61 10.55 55.94
CA ALA A 6 -62.50 10.93 56.78
C ALA A 6 -61.70 12.11 56.15
N SER A 7 -61.36 13.06 57.04
CA SER A 7 -60.52 14.22 56.72
C SER A 7 -59.05 13.83 56.52
N ILE A 8 -58.48 14.28 55.42
CA ILE A 8 -57.06 14.14 55.15
C ILE A 8 -56.39 15.51 55.37
N ALA A 9 -55.41 15.55 56.27
CA ALA A 9 -54.59 16.72 56.56
C ALA A 9 -53.58 16.98 55.44
N PRO A 10 -53.20 18.25 55.16
CA PRO A 10 -52.28 18.59 54.13
C PRO A 10 -50.83 18.30 54.54
N THR A 11 -50.11 17.54 53.67
CA THR A 11 -48.69 17.24 53.79
C THR A 11 -47.87 18.43 53.27
N ALA A 12 -46.83 18.88 53.99
CA ALA A 12 -45.94 19.93 53.66
C ALA A 12 -45.09 19.63 52.40
N PRO A 13 -44.70 20.66 51.60
CA PRO A 13 -43.91 20.43 50.40
C PRO A 13 -42.45 20.10 50.76
N THR A 14 -41.96 18.99 50.21
CA THR A 14 -40.56 18.56 50.28
C THR A 14 -39.71 19.48 49.39
N ALA A 15 -38.65 20.02 49.94
CA ALA A 15 -37.69 20.86 49.24
C ALA A 15 -37.00 20.09 48.10
N LEU A 16 -37.10 20.62 46.87
CA LEU A 16 -36.35 20.15 45.71
C LEU A 16 -34.88 20.52 45.87
N THR A 17 -34.04 19.53 46.11
CA THR A 17 -32.60 19.68 46.04
C THR A 17 -32.21 19.86 44.56
N THR A 18 -31.69 21.01 44.22
CA THR A 18 -31.14 21.32 42.91
C THR A 18 -29.85 20.51 42.74
N SER A 19 -29.94 19.44 41.97
CA SER A 19 -28.74 18.68 41.50
C SER A 19 -28.00 19.57 40.54
N ALA A 20 -26.75 19.92 40.84
CA ALA A 20 -25.85 20.61 39.93
C ALA A 20 -25.63 19.79 38.68
N ALA A 21 -26.03 20.29 37.54
CA ALA A 21 -25.77 19.70 36.25
C ALA A 21 -24.25 19.65 36.02
N SER A 22 -23.69 18.42 36.02
CA SER A 22 -22.32 18.19 35.61
C SER A 22 -22.23 18.53 34.12
N THR A 23 -21.43 19.49 33.79
CA THR A 23 -21.06 19.81 32.39
C THR A 23 -20.42 18.57 31.77
N PRO A 24 -20.89 18.09 30.60
CA PRO A 24 -20.22 16.98 29.93
C PRO A 24 -18.80 17.43 29.53
N THR A 25 -17.81 16.80 30.10
CA THR A 25 -16.42 16.91 29.61
C THR A 25 -16.41 16.36 28.21
N THR A 26 -16.33 17.25 27.22
CA THR A 26 -16.13 16.86 25.83
C THR A 26 -14.77 16.17 25.75
N ALA A 27 -14.76 14.87 25.48
CA ALA A 27 -13.51 14.17 25.17
C ALA A 27 -12.81 14.92 24.00
N PRO A 28 -11.49 15.05 24.04
CA PRO A 28 -10.76 15.67 22.93
C PRO A 28 -11.13 14.90 21.65
N PRO A 29 -11.25 15.57 20.49
CA PRO A 29 -11.50 14.89 19.24
C PRO A 29 -10.41 13.83 19.05
N ALA A 30 -10.80 12.62 18.64
CA ALA A 30 -9.85 11.58 18.26
C ALA A 30 -8.85 12.22 17.28
N SER A 31 -7.55 12.03 17.52
CA SER A 31 -6.51 12.52 16.61
C SER A 31 -6.86 12.01 15.21
N ALA A 32 -6.91 12.89 14.24
CA ALA A 32 -7.08 12.46 12.85
C ALA A 32 -5.95 11.48 12.52
N ALA A 33 -6.29 10.35 11.90
CA ALA A 33 -5.26 9.42 11.45
C ALA A 33 -4.34 10.13 10.46
N ASP A 34 -3.04 9.92 10.61
CA ASP A 34 -2.06 10.44 9.67
C ASP A 34 -2.22 9.74 8.32
N PRO A 35 -2.57 10.44 7.24
CA PRO A 35 -2.76 9.81 5.94
C PRO A 35 -1.46 9.22 5.38
N CYS A 36 -0.30 9.80 5.68
CA CYS A 36 0.99 9.27 5.25
C CYS A 36 1.31 7.94 5.94
N ALA A 37 1.01 7.82 7.24
CA ALA A 37 1.15 6.55 7.96
C ALA A 37 0.21 5.45 7.44
N LEU A 38 -1.00 5.79 7.02
CA LEU A 38 -1.92 4.83 6.39
C LEU A 38 -1.42 4.35 5.02
N LEU A 39 -0.81 5.24 4.24
CA LEU A 39 -0.21 4.90 2.96
C LEU A 39 1.02 3.99 3.15
N ALA A 40 1.86 4.28 4.15
CA ALA A 40 3.00 3.46 4.53
C ALA A 40 2.59 2.04 4.96
N ASP A 41 1.56 1.90 5.83
CA ASP A 41 1.01 0.59 6.22
C ASP A 41 0.52 -0.22 5.00
N GLY A 42 -0.10 0.43 4.01
CA GLY A 42 -0.52 -0.22 2.77
C GLY A 42 0.66 -0.78 1.96
N LEU A 43 1.76 -0.06 1.93
CA LEU A 43 3.00 -0.50 1.28
C LEU A 43 3.65 -1.67 2.03
N ASP A 44 3.75 -1.60 3.36
CA ASP A 44 4.30 -2.65 4.21
C ASP A 44 3.55 -3.97 4.03
N ARG A 45 2.22 -3.93 4.00
CA ARG A 45 1.39 -5.11 3.72
C ARG A 45 1.68 -5.73 2.36
N SER A 46 2.02 -4.92 1.37
CA SER A 46 2.40 -5.41 0.04
C SER A 46 3.78 -6.06 0.08
N ARG A 47 4.72 -5.45 0.79
CA ARG A 47 6.07 -6.00 1.00
C ARG A 47 6.02 -7.35 1.74
N GLU A 48 5.24 -7.46 2.83
CA GLU A 48 5.03 -8.71 3.55
C GLU A 48 4.44 -9.84 2.68
N ARG A 49 3.56 -9.49 1.70
CA ARG A 49 3.04 -10.49 0.77
C ARG A 49 4.11 -11.01 -0.17
N PHE A 50 5.03 -10.14 -0.62
CA PHE A 50 6.19 -10.57 -1.42
C PHE A 50 7.13 -11.45 -0.60
N ASP A 51 7.36 -11.18 0.69
CA ASP A 51 8.13 -12.08 1.56
C ASP A 51 7.53 -13.49 1.55
N ARG A 52 6.23 -13.59 1.77
CA ARG A 52 5.53 -14.88 1.72
C ARG A 52 5.56 -15.52 0.33
N ALA A 53 5.46 -14.72 -0.73
CA ALA A 53 5.46 -15.24 -2.09
C ALA A 53 6.82 -15.78 -2.52
N LEU A 54 7.90 -15.22 -1.97
CA LEU A 54 9.29 -15.59 -2.31
C LEU A 54 9.91 -16.58 -1.30
N ASP A 55 9.26 -16.84 -0.15
CA ASP A 55 9.80 -17.72 0.88
C ASP A 55 9.98 -19.15 0.38
N GLY A 56 11.20 -19.69 0.52
CA GLY A 56 11.56 -21.03 0.10
C GLY A 56 11.46 -21.32 -1.41
N VAL A 57 11.31 -20.27 -2.24
CA VAL A 57 11.23 -20.41 -3.70
C VAL A 57 12.63 -20.63 -4.28
N THR A 58 12.77 -21.59 -5.19
CA THR A 58 14.01 -21.75 -5.95
C THR A 58 14.12 -20.72 -7.06
N LEU A 59 15.34 -20.46 -7.52
CA LEU A 59 15.59 -19.57 -8.66
C LEU A 59 14.82 -19.98 -9.93
N GLU A 60 14.73 -21.28 -10.19
CA GLU A 60 13.96 -21.82 -11.31
C GLU A 60 12.47 -21.48 -11.17
N GLN A 61 11.90 -21.72 -9.98
CA GLN A 61 10.50 -21.44 -9.69
C GLN A 61 10.18 -19.94 -9.77
N ALA A 62 11.06 -19.08 -9.23
CA ALA A 62 10.86 -17.64 -9.31
C ALA A 62 10.81 -17.12 -10.74
N ASN A 63 11.69 -17.65 -11.61
CA ASN A 63 11.76 -17.28 -13.01
C ASN A 63 10.74 -18.03 -13.90
N ALA A 64 10.00 -19.00 -13.36
CA ALA A 64 9.01 -19.74 -14.12
C ALA A 64 7.73 -18.92 -14.31
N ARG A 65 7.15 -19.00 -15.50
CA ARG A 65 5.82 -18.45 -15.79
C ARG A 65 4.80 -19.57 -15.61
N PRO A 66 4.00 -19.58 -14.53
CA PRO A 66 3.31 -20.77 -14.06
C PRO A 66 2.22 -21.29 -14.99
N ALA A 67 1.72 -20.47 -15.89
CA ALA A 67 0.62 -20.82 -16.79
C ALA A 67 0.90 -20.42 -18.25
N SER A 68 2.16 -20.32 -18.66
CA SER A 68 2.56 -19.78 -19.98
C SER A 68 1.88 -20.47 -21.18
N GLY A 69 1.56 -21.76 -21.07
CA GLY A 69 0.85 -22.52 -22.11
C GLY A 69 -0.66 -22.25 -22.20
N LEU A 70 -1.29 -21.75 -21.13
CA LEU A 70 -2.73 -21.52 -21.04
C LEU A 70 -3.07 -20.02 -20.95
N ALA A 71 -2.26 -19.28 -20.22
CA ALA A 71 -2.46 -17.85 -19.95
C ALA A 71 -1.12 -17.11 -20.02
N PRO A 72 -0.65 -16.73 -21.21
CA PRO A 72 0.68 -16.17 -21.43
C PRO A 72 0.89 -14.81 -20.77
N ARG A 73 -0.15 -14.20 -20.22
CA ARG A 73 -0.10 -12.94 -19.45
C ARG A 73 -0.01 -13.14 -17.93
N ILE A 74 0.10 -14.38 -17.44
CA ILE A 74 0.43 -14.65 -16.05
C ILE A 74 1.95 -14.62 -15.92
N ASP A 75 2.44 -13.64 -15.21
CA ASP A 75 3.86 -13.36 -15.08
C ASP A 75 4.53 -14.19 -13.97
N SER A 76 5.86 -14.25 -14.02
CA SER A 76 6.68 -14.92 -13.03
C SER A 76 6.72 -14.14 -11.72
N LEU A 77 7.09 -14.81 -10.62
CA LEU A 77 7.38 -14.15 -9.34
C LEU A 77 8.48 -13.10 -9.50
N THR A 78 9.49 -13.41 -10.32
CA THR A 78 10.57 -12.48 -10.67
C THR A 78 10.04 -11.20 -11.30
N TRP A 79 9.19 -11.33 -12.34
CA TRP A 79 8.63 -10.15 -13.00
C TRP A 79 7.78 -9.32 -12.05
N LEU A 80 6.91 -9.97 -11.29
CA LEU A 80 6.00 -9.28 -10.35
C LEU A 80 6.78 -8.52 -9.26
N ALA A 81 7.81 -9.12 -8.69
CA ALA A 81 8.63 -8.46 -7.67
C ALA A 81 9.46 -7.30 -8.26
N TRP A 82 10.12 -7.53 -9.41
CA TRP A 82 10.91 -6.52 -10.10
C TRP A 82 10.04 -5.34 -10.56
N HIS A 83 8.89 -5.61 -11.19
CA HIS A 83 7.94 -4.59 -11.66
C HIS A 83 7.45 -3.73 -10.50
N THR A 84 7.01 -4.35 -9.42
CA THR A 84 6.53 -3.61 -8.23
C THR A 84 7.61 -2.72 -7.65
N ALA A 85 8.83 -3.22 -7.46
CA ALA A 85 9.95 -2.41 -6.96
C ALA A 85 10.23 -1.24 -7.89
N ARG A 86 10.22 -1.49 -9.21
CA ARG A 86 10.49 -0.49 -10.24
C ARG A 86 9.42 0.61 -10.29
N GLU A 87 8.14 0.23 -10.22
CA GLU A 87 7.03 1.20 -10.23
C GLU A 87 7.03 2.09 -8.98
N ILE A 88 7.34 1.51 -7.80
CA ILE A 88 7.54 2.31 -6.59
C ILE A 88 8.70 3.28 -6.77
N ASP A 89 9.87 2.77 -7.19
CA ASP A 89 11.09 3.55 -7.37
C ASP A 89 10.88 4.70 -8.37
N LEU A 90 10.44 4.42 -9.58
CA LEU A 90 10.28 5.43 -10.64
C LEU A 90 9.30 6.52 -10.25
N GLN A 91 8.16 6.14 -9.68
CA GLN A 91 7.11 7.11 -9.35
C GLN A 91 7.45 7.93 -8.10
N ILE A 92 8.03 7.32 -7.06
CA ILE A 92 8.46 8.06 -5.86
C ILE A 92 9.64 8.96 -6.19
N SER A 93 10.64 8.49 -6.94
CA SER A 93 11.76 9.32 -7.40
C SER A 93 11.27 10.52 -8.21
N ALA A 94 10.30 10.33 -9.10
CA ALA A 94 9.69 11.43 -9.85
C ALA A 94 8.98 12.45 -8.93
N LEU A 95 8.25 11.98 -7.90
CA LEU A 95 7.62 12.86 -6.91
C LEU A 95 8.63 13.63 -6.06
N ALA A 96 9.77 13.01 -5.76
CA ALA A 96 10.87 13.59 -4.99
C ALA A 96 11.79 14.49 -5.84
N GLY A 97 11.69 14.44 -7.17
CA GLY A 97 12.64 15.10 -8.07
C GLY A 97 14.04 14.51 -8.01
N ALA A 98 14.15 13.21 -7.72
CA ALA A 98 15.41 12.47 -7.54
C ALA A 98 15.67 11.52 -8.71
N GLU A 99 16.92 11.06 -8.82
CA GLU A 99 17.27 9.99 -9.74
C GLU A 99 16.74 8.65 -9.22
N PRO A 100 16.11 7.82 -10.09
CA PRO A 100 15.63 6.51 -9.68
C PRO A 100 16.75 5.60 -9.18
N LEU A 101 16.47 4.76 -8.18
CA LEU A 101 17.38 3.73 -7.69
C LEU A 101 17.80 2.77 -8.81
N TRP A 102 16.91 2.53 -9.77
CA TRP A 102 17.18 1.67 -10.92
C TRP A 102 18.48 2.04 -11.62
N THR A 103 18.70 3.34 -11.89
CA THR A 103 19.92 3.86 -12.54
C THR A 103 20.92 4.35 -11.49
N GLY A 104 20.50 5.21 -10.58
CA GLY A 104 21.36 5.91 -9.62
C GLY A 104 22.03 4.99 -8.59
N ALA A 105 21.33 3.94 -8.13
CA ALA A 105 21.88 2.94 -7.21
C ALA A 105 22.40 1.68 -7.93
N GLY A 106 22.37 1.67 -9.27
CA GLY A 106 22.98 0.62 -10.08
C GLY A 106 22.18 -0.68 -10.14
N PHE A 107 20.88 -0.69 -9.82
CA PHE A 107 20.07 -1.90 -9.95
C PHE A 107 19.97 -2.40 -11.37
N SER A 108 19.90 -1.49 -12.38
CA SER A 108 19.87 -1.89 -13.79
C SER A 108 21.10 -2.74 -14.18
N ALA A 109 22.29 -2.33 -13.74
CA ALA A 109 23.52 -3.09 -13.98
C ALA A 109 23.56 -4.42 -13.21
N ARG A 110 23.01 -4.47 -11.99
CA ARG A 110 22.95 -5.71 -11.19
C ARG A 110 21.97 -6.72 -11.77
N PHE A 111 20.80 -6.27 -12.25
CA PHE A 111 19.81 -7.11 -12.92
C PHE A 111 20.28 -7.54 -14.30
N ALA A 112 21.00 -6.69 -15.04
CA ALA A 112 21.53 -6.93 -16.38
C ALA A 112 20.49 -7.53 -17.33
N LEU A 113 19.26 -7.01 -17.30
CA LEU A 113 18.18 -7.50 -18.15
C LEU A 113 18.46 -7.20 -19.61
N PRO A 114 18.09 -8.08 -20.56
CA PRO A 114 18.19 -7.81 -21.99
C PRO A 114 17.05 -6.90 -22.47
N LEU A 115 16.79 -5.82 -21.73
CA LEU A 115 15.76 -4.81 -21.96
C LEU A 115 16.39 -3.43 -21.77
N PRO A 116 15.90 -2.38 -22.46
CA PRO A 116 16.33 -1.02 -22.19
C PRO A 116 16.05 -0.60 -20.75
N ASP A 117 16.93 0.19 -20.12
CA ASP A 117 16.72 0.72 -18.76
C ASP A 117 15.43 1.52 -18.64
N GLY A 118 15.02 2.23 -19.68
CA GLY A 118 13.77 2.97 -19.78
C GLY A 118 12.60 2.16 -20.33
N THR A 119 12.62 0.82 -20.25
CA THR A 119 11.49 0.01 -20.74
C THR A 119 10.19 0.37 -20.03
N GLU A 120 9.10 0.42 -20.79
CA GLU A 120 7.74 0.64 -20.25
C GLU A 120 7.15 -0.71 -19.80
N ASP A 121 7.50 -1.14 -18.61
CA ASP A 121 7.18 -2.48 -18.09
C ASP A 121 5.67 -2.75 -17.95
N TRP A 122 4.85 -1.74 -17.67
CA TRP A 122 3.38 -1.84 -17.68
C TRP A 122 2.78 -2.18 -19.06
N ARG A 123 3.60 -2.07 -20.14
CA ARG A 123 3.22 -2.42 -21.52
C ARG A 123 3.94 -3.64 -22.07
N HIS A 124 4.69 -4.36 -21.23
CA HIS A 124 5.41 -5.53 -21.69
C HIS A 124 4.49 -6.51 -22.40
N THR A 125 4.95 -6.96 -23.57
CA THR A 125 4.37 -8.16 -24.19
C THR A 125 4.75 -9.39 -23.35
N PRO A 126 4.04 -10.53 -23.51
CA PRO A 126 4.45 -11.77 -22.85
C PRO A 126 5.91 -12.17 -23.11
N GLU A 127 6.43 -11.86 -24.29
CA GLU A 127 7.83 -12.15 -24.68
C GLU A 127 8.79 -11.23 -23.93
N GLN A 128 8.47 -9.95 -23.80
CA GLN A 128 9.27 -8.98 -23.02
C GLN A 128 9.26 -9.34 -21.53
N ALA A 129 8.09 -9.64 -20.97
CA ALA A 129 7.99 -10.07 -19.57
C ALA A 129 8.80 -11.35 -19.30
N ALA A 130 8.88 -12.26 -20.27
CA ALA A 130 9.70 -13.48 -20.16
C ALA A 130 11.22 -13.22 -20.13
N LEU A 131 11.67 -12.04 -20.55
CA LEU A 131 13.07 -11.64 -20.47
C LEU A 131 13.48 -11.14 -19.08
N VAL A 132 12.51 -10.81 -18.22
CA VAL A 132 12.77 -10.41 -16.84
C VAL A 132 13.07 -11.66 -16.02
N ARG A 133 14.35 -11.93 -15.85
CA ARG A 133 14.89 -13.11 -15.13
C ARG A 133 16.06 -12.65 -14.28
N VAL A 134 16.24 -13.29 -13.14
CA VAL A 134 17.40 -13.05 -12.26
C VAL A 134 18.23 -14.33 -12.13
N ASN A 135 19.48 -14.14 -11.75
CA ASN A 135 20.40 -15.21 -11.42
C ASN A 135 20.62 -15.34 -9.90
N ASP A 136 20.08 -14.41 -9.15
CA ASP A 136 20.13 -14.37 -7.69
C ASP A 136 18.81 -13.80 -7.16
N LEU A 137 18.14 -14.54 -6.28
CA LEU A 137 16.88 -14.11 -5.66
C LEU A 137 17.06 -12.89 -4.74
N ALA A 138 18.24 -12.72 -4.15
CA ALA A 138 18.53 -11.58 -3.30
C ALA A 138 18.36 -10.25 -4.04
N LEU A 139 18.56 -10.22 -5.37
CA LEU A 139 18.32 -9.00 -6.16
C LEU A 139 16.88 -8.52 -6.09
N LEU A 140 15.91 -9.44 -6.02
CA LEU A 140 14.49 -9.09 -5.94
C LEU A 140 14.15 -8.46 -4.60
N THR A 141 14.61 -9.06 -3.51
CA THR A 141 14.38 -8.57 -2.15
C THR A 141 15.14 -7.26 -1.91
N ASP A 142 16.39 -7.17 -2.33
CA ASP A 142 17.20 -5.94 -2.22
C ASP A 142 16.52 -4.75 -2.91
N TYR A 143 15.96 -4.96 -4.11
CA TYR A 143 15.33 -3.87 -4.84
C TYR A 143 13.96 -3.49 -4.26
N LEU A 144 13.16 -4.48 -3.83
CA LEU A 144 11.90 -4.24 -3.12
C LEU A 144 12.15 -3.46 -1.82
N ASP A 145 13.16 -3.87 -1.04
CA ASP A 145 13.50 -3.22 0.23
C ASP A 145 13.97 -1.77 0.00
N ALA A 146 14.83 -1.57 -0.99
CA ALA A 146 15.32 -0.23 -1.32
C ALA A 146 14.19 0.69 -1.82
N ALA A 147 13.30 0.19 -2.67
CA ALA A 147 12.15 0.95 -3.18
C ALA A 147 11.13 1.27 -2.07
N CYS A 148 10.85 0.32 -1.17
CA CYS A 148 10.00 0.56 -0.01
C CYS A 148 10.64 1.58 0.95
N ALA A 149 11.94 1.48 1.22
CA ALA A 149 12.65 2.44 2.07
C ALA A 149 12.59 3.86 1.48
N LEU A 150 12.79 4.01 0.16
CA LEU A 150 12.64 5.28 -0.54
C LEU A 150 11.23 5.87 -0.38
N ALA A 151 10.20 5.02 -0.49
CA ALA A 151 8.82 5.45 -0.33
C ALA A 151 8.51 5.87 1.12
N HIS A 152 9.01 5.14 2.11
CA HIS A 152 8.90 5.51 3.52
C HIS A 152 9.59 6.85 3.81
N GLU A 153 10.83 7.05 3.35
CA GLU A 153 11.55 8.32 3.51
C GLU A 153 10.75 9.49 2.91
N TYR A 154 10.18 9.27 1.72
CA TYR A 154 9.34 10.28 1.07
C TYR A 154 8.08 10.61 1.87
N LEU A 155 7.37 9.58 2.37
CA LEU A 155 6.13 9.75 3.15
C LEU A 155 6.40 10.40 4.52
N ASP A 156 7.49 10.03 5.19
CA ASP A 156 7.88 10.58 6.50
C ASP A 156 8.22 12.08 6.41
N GLY A 157 8.75 12.52 5.27
CA GLY A 157 9.04 13.93 5.00
C GLY A 157 7.86 14.76 4.45
N LEU A 158 6.69 14.13 4.23
CA LEU A 158 5.58 14.77 3.54
C LEU A 158 4.59 15.39 4.51
N GLU A 159 4.37 16.69 4.40
CA GLU A 159 3.29 17.39 5.10
C GLU A 159 1.92 16.99 4.50
N ALA A 160 0.95 16.69 5.35
CA ALA A 160 -0.39 16.24 4.92
C ALA A 160 -1.06 17.23 3.93
N ALA A 161 -0.82 18.53 4.07
CA ALA A 161 -1.35 19.56 3.16
C ALA A 161 -0.80 19.42 1.73
N ALA A 162 0.41 18.86 1.56
CA ALA A 162 1.01 18.64 0.24
C ALA A 162 0.35 17.51 -0.56
N LEU A 163 -0.51 16.71 0.06
CA LEU A 163 -1.28 15.67 -0.62
C LEU A 163 -2.22 16.24 -1.70
N ASP A 164 -2.68 17.48 -1.52
CA ASP A 164 -3.56 18.16 -2.49
C ASP A 164 -2.81 18.79 -3.67
N ASP A 165 -1.48 18.83 -3.63
CA ASP A 165 -0.67 19.38 -4.72
C ASP A 165 -0.90 18.62 -6.03
N VAL A 166 -1.09 19.37 -7.12
CA VAL A 166 -1.16 18.79 -8.47
C VAL A 166 0.24 18.43 -8.94
N VAL A 167 0.49 17.15 -9.17
CA VAL A 167 1.79 16.60 -9.60
C VAL A 167 1.83 16.22 -11.07
N ASP A 168 0.66 16.05 -11.72
CA ASP A 168 0.58 15.75 -13.15
C ASP A 168 -0.64 16.41 -13.78
N ARG A 169 -0.38 17.28 -14.78
CA ARG A 169 -1.41 18.05 -15.50
C ARG A 169 -1.73 17.47 -16.89
N SER A 170 -1.16 16.31 -17.22
CA SER A 170 -1.42 15.66 -18.52
C SER A 170 -2.78 14.93 -18.55
N TRP A 171 -3.43 14.82 -17.40
CA TRP A 171 -4.74 14.16 -17.23
C TRP A 171 -5.86 15.18 -16.98
N ASP A 172 -7.09 14.79 -17.27
CA ASP A 172 -8.30 15.51 -16.90
C ASP A 172 -9.25 14.58 -16.12
N PRO A 173 -9.47 14.83 -14.80
CA PRO A 173 -8.87 15.89 -13.98
C PRO A 173 -7.37 15.69 -13.74
N PRO A 174 -6.63 16.78 -13.42
CA PRO A 174 -5.22 16.70 -13.06
C PRO A 174 -4.98 15.79 -11.86
N VAL A 175 -3.85 15.06 -11.86
CA VAL A 175 -3.51 14.12 -10.79
C VAL A 175 -2.91 14.84 -9.61
N THR A 176 -3.48 14.67 -8.43
CA THR A 176 -2.92 15.15 -7.17
C THR A 176 -1.85 14.17 -6.64
N ARG A 177 -1.01 14.65 -5.72
CA ARG A 177 -0.02 13.81 -5.02
C ARG A 177 -0.69 12.64 -4.31
N ALA A 178 -1.81 12.87 -3.61
CA ALA A 178 -2.60 11.82 -2.97
C ALA A 178 -3.04 10.75 -3.97
N ALA A 179 -3.59 11.16 -5.12
CA ALA A 179 -4.04 10.22 -6.15
C ALA A 179 -2.87 9.40 -6.71
N ARG A 180 -1.69 10.02 -6.90
CA ARG A 180 -0.49 9.33 -7.35
C ARG A 180 0.00 8.31 -6.33
N LEU A 181 0.09 8.69 -5.05
CA LEU A 181 0.50 7.79 -3.97
C LEU A 181 -0.45 6.61 -3.79
N VAL A 182 -1.77 6.87 -3.82
CA VAL A 182 -2.78 5.79 -3.80
C VAL A 182 -2.60 4.84 -4.99
N SER A 183 -2.31 5.37 -6.18
CA SER A 183 -2.05 4.55 -7.38
C SER A 183 -0.85 3.63 -7.19
N ILE A 184 0.28 4.14 -6.67
CA ILE A 184 1.49 3.36 -6.39
C ILE A 184 1.19 2.21 -5.42
N ILE A 185 0.51 2.51 -4.32
CA ILE A 185 0.21 1.51 -3.28
C ILE A 185 -0.80 0.48 -3.76
N ASN A 186 -1.81 0.91 -4.52
CA ASN A 186 -2.79 0.00 -5.12
C ASN A 186 -2.14 -0.95 -6.13
N ASP A 187 -1.20 -0.46 -6.94
CA ASP A 187 -0.42 -1.27 -7.87
C ASP A 187 0.40 -2.33 -7.13
N ALA A 188 1.16 -1.92 -6.10
CA ALA A 188 1.91 -2.83 -5.25
C ALA A 188 1.02 -3.87 -4.57
N ALA A 189 -0.19 -3.48 -4.12
CA ALA A 189 -1.14 -4.40 -3.49
C ALA A 189 -1.69 -5.44 -4.49
N GLN A 190 -1.96 -5.04 -5.73
CA GLN A 190 -2.43 -5.94 -6.79
C GLN A 190 -1.34 -6.95 -7.16
N HIS A 191 -0.12 -6.49 -7.42
CA HIS A 191 0.98 -7.35 -7.85
C HIS A 191 1.48 -8.27 -6.74
N SER A 192 1.48 -7.82 -5.48
CA SER A 192 1.78 -8.69 -4.33
C SER A 192 0.73 -9.81 -4.16
N GLY A 193 -0.55 -9.51 -4.41
CA GLY A 193 -1.62 -10.52 -4.44
C GLY A 193 -1.45 -11.51 -5.60
N GLN A 194 -1.08 -11.01 -6.78
CA GLN A 194 -0.76 -11.85 -7.95
C GLN A 194 0.46 -12.74 -7.69
N ALA A 195 1.48 -12.25 -6.99
CA ALA A 195 2.64 -13.05 -6.61
C ALA A 195 2.27 -14.23 -5.70
N VAL A 196 1.43 -14.00 -4.69
CA VAL A 196 0.91 -15.08 -3.83
C VAL A 196 0.10 -16.10 -4.64
N TYR A 197 -0.68 -15.63 -5.62
CA TYR A 197 -1.44 -16.51 -6.51
C TYR A 197 -0.53 -17.29 -7.46
N ALA A 198 0.47 -16.64 -8.07
CA ALA A 198 1.45 -17.28 -8.94
C ALA A 198 2.23 -18.39 -8.21
N ARG A 199 2.61 -18.14 -6.93
CA ARG A 199 3.22 -19.16 -6.07
C ARG A 199 2.36 -20.42 -5.98
N ARG A 200 1.04 -20.29 -5.78
CA ARG A 200 0.12 -21.43 -5.72
C ARG A 200 0.02 -22.17 -7.05
N LEU A 201 0.04 -21.45 -8.16
CA LEU A 201 0.05 -22.06 -9.50
C LEU A 201 1.34 -22.86 -9.78
N LEU A 202 2.44 -22.54 -9.09
CA LEU A 202 3.68 -23.31 -9.12
C LEU A 202 3.64 -24.55 -8.21
N GLY A 203 2.53 -24.81 -7.52
CA GLY A 203 2.38 -25.92 -6.59
C GLY A 203 3.07 -25.71 -5.24
N LEU A 204 3.43 -24.48 -4.92
CA LEU A 204 4.04 -24.10 -3.63
C LEU A 204 2.94 -23.73 -2.65
N GLU A 205 2.84 -24.45 -1.55
CA GLU A 205 1.93 -24.11 -0.45
C GLU A 205 2.43 -22.85 0.28
N GLY A 206 1.50 -22.00 0.73
CA GLY A 206 1.80 -20.80 1.48
C GLY A 206 1.48 -20.95 2.94
#